data_3a5eda5ab306ecbdaeb5fece0ab04545
#
_entry.id   3a5eda5ab306ecbdaeb5fece0ab04545
#
_cell.length_a   1.000
_cell.length_b   1.000
_cell.length_c   1.000
_cell.angle_alpha   90.00
_cell.angle_beta   90.00
_cell.angle_gamma   90.00
#
_symmetry.space_group_name_H-M   'P 1'
#
loop_
_entity.id
_entity.type
_entity.pdbx_description
1 polymer ?
#
loop_
_entity_poly.entity_id
_entity_poly.type
_entity_poly.pdbx_seq_one_letter_code
_entity_poly.pdbx_strand_id
1 'polypeptide(L)'
;MRTFLPFLVLFVGTAACSAAQTSSTEFAGDPAGGGPGAFGGASNGANGDADSGALAQPGTLTAGAWDDNRNYDVFTDYLSKHVPQKIPFAHDPQTTAEDAAHLLFAGDRTAKALLDVAIVIDTTGSMGDEISYLRTEFQAIASAVGARFPGAQPRWSLVAYKDVGDEYLAKPFAFTANPADTQAALGTLSAGGGGDYEESPEEGFKALNQLQWRSGADVAKLAFWIADAPQHPWRTQAFADAIDGSRALGVHVYPIAASGADEQTEVSMRSAAQVTGGRYLFLTDDSGIGGTHKEPLVPCFFVTKLDRAVARTVAIEMTGTYEEPAPADIIRTGGDPKNGRCLLGNGTQVDVF
;
A
#
# COMPACT_ATOMS: atom_id res chain seq x y z
N MET A 1 53.93 28.62 -21.04
CA MET A 1 54.40 29.83 -20.33
C MET A 1 53.25 30.81 -20.23
N ARG A 2 52.63 30.86 -19.10
CA ARG A 2 52.04 31.98 -18.37
C ARG A 2 51.15 31.43 -17.27
N THR A 3 51.72 31.40 -16.11
CA THR A 3 51.18 31.20 -14.78
C THR A 3 50.28 32.35 -14.37
N PHE A 4 49.16 32.09 -13.74
CA PHE A 4 48.59 33.00 -12.75
C PHE A 4 48.02 32.22 -11.58
N LEU A 5 48.48 32.59 -10.42
CA LEU A 5 48.20 32.10 -9.06
C LEU A 5 47.01 32.86 -8.44
N PRO A 6 46.52 32.42 -7.28
CA PRO A 6 45.15 32.66 -6.79
C PRO A 6 45.02 33.91 -5.92
N PHE A 7 43.77 34.34 -5.74
CA PHE A 7 43.42 35.29 -4.67
C PHE A 7 42.56 34.61 -3.64
N LEU A 8 43.15 34.49 -2.46
CA LEU A 8 42.50 34.10 -1.21
C LEU A 8 41.95 35.38 -0.56
N VAL A 9 40.65 35.44 -0.33
CA VAL A 9 40.05 36.49 0.52
C VAL A 9 39.41 35.82 1.74
N LEU A 10 40.04 36.07 2.85
CA LEU A 10 39.61 35.71 4.21
C LEU A 10 38.67 36.81 4.71
N PHE A 11 37.42 36.51 5.07
CA PHE A 11 36.60 37.40 5.87
C PHE A 11 36.31 36.74 7.22
N VAL A 12 36.87 37.37 8.22
CA VAL A 12 36.56 37.14 9.64
C VAL A 12 35.45 38.11 10.00
N GLY A 13 34.35 37.61 10.50
CA GLY A 13 33.24 38.43 11.00
C GLY A 13 32.68 37.83 12.27
N THR A 14 32.78 38.59 13.30
CA THR A 14 32.60 38.34 14.72
C THR A 14 31.16 38.05 15.14
N ALA A 15 31.05 37.25 16.19
CA ALA A 15 29.86 36.94 16.97
C ALA A 15 29.21 38.14 17.64
N ALA A 16 27.91 38.17 17.68
CA ALA A 16 27.17 38.90 18.71
C ALA A 16 26.02 38.02 19.26
N CYS A 17 26.21 37.63 20.49
CA CYS A 17 25.17 37.08 21.37
C CYS A 17 24.13 38.18 21.67
N SER A 18 22.84 37.84 21.60
CA SER A 18 21.80 38.60 22.29
C SER A 18 20.81 37.64 22.87
N ALA A 19 20.83 37.54 24.19
CA ALA A 19 19.84 36.89 25.01
C ALA A 19 18.65 37.84 25.17
N ALA A 20 17.44 37.29 25.04
CA ALA A 20 16.24 37.96 25.51
C ALA A 20 15.47 37.02 26.43
N GLN A 21 15.18 37.56 27.58
CA GLN A 21 14.67 36.94 28.78
C GLN A 21 13.17 36.65 28.70
N THR A 22 12.82 35.63 29.40
CA THR A 22 11.51 35.17 29.91
C THR A 22 10.68 36.26 30.59
N SER A 23 9.37 36.19 30.43
CA SER A 23 8.42 36.70 31.44
C SER A 23 7.37 35.63 31.72
N SER A 24 7.48 35.05 32.91
CA SER A 24 6.49 34.29 33.61
C SER A 24 5.39 35.23 34.13
N THR A 25 4.12 34.84 34.00
CA THR A 25 3.04 35.37 34.82
C THR A 25 2.37 34.21 35.57
N GLU A 26 2.70 34.17 36.85
CA GLU A 26 1.97 33.43 37.89
C GLU A 26 0.60 34.06 38.07
N PHE A 27 -0.43 33.24 38.24
CA PHE A 27 -1.64 33.62 38.96
C PHE A 27 -1.87 32.63 40.11
N ALA A 28 -1.72 33.13 41.30
CA ALA A 28 -2.01 32.45 42.54
C ALA A 28 -3.51 32.64 42.91
N GLY A 29 -4.03 31.65 43.65
CA GLY A 29 -5.30 31.77 44.32
C GLY A 29 -5.85 30.45 44.85
N ASP A 30 -5.43 30.05 46.02
CA ASP A 30 -6.08 29.12 46.97
C ASP A 30 -7.08 29.87 47.90
N PRO A 31 -7.86 29.24 48.80
CA PRO A 31 -7.97 27.85 49.21
C PRO A 31 -9.38 27.35 49.67
N ALA A 32 -9.40 26.11 50.13
CA ALA A 32 -10.29 25.50 51.16
C ALA A 32 -11.34 24.49 50.60
N GLY A 33 -11.20 23.25 50.97
CA GLY A 33 -11.54 22.58 52.17
C GLY A 33 -12.13 21.19 51.93
N GLY A 34 -11.69 20.19 52.68
CA GLY A 34 -12.41 18.95 52.99
C GLY A 34 -11.81 17.65 52.45
N GLY A 35 -11.15 16.92 53.36
CA GLY A 35 -10.66 15.53 53.13
C GLY A 35 -11.73 14.49 53.43
N PRO A 36 -11.40 13.24 53.83
CA PRO A 36 -10.72 12.23 53.00
C PRO A 36 -11.65 11.01 52.71
N GLY A 37 -11.45 10.36 51.61
CA GLY A 37 -12.13 9.10 51.31
C GLY A 37 -11.24 8.23 50.42
N ALA A 38 -10.72 7.19 51.00
CA ALA A 38 -9.89 6.18 50.40
C ALA A 38 -10.69 5.28 49.41
N PHE A 39 -9.91 4.56 48.65
CA PHE A 39 -10.12 3.32 47.90
C PHE A 39 -10.26 3.44 46.38
N GLY A 40 -9.19 2.98 45.75
CA GLY A 40 -9.13 1.86 44.81
C GLY A 40 -10.14 1.89 43.65
N GLY A 41 -9.71 2.47 42.57
CA GLY A 41 -10.37 2.27 41.29
C GLY A 41 -9.31 1.99 40.24
N ALA A 42 -9.19 0.73 39.90
CA ALA A 42 -8.44 0.32 38.71
C ALA A 42 -9.00 1.04 37.50
N SER A 43 -8.14 1.80 36.82
CA SER A 43 -8.44 2.31 35.51
C SER A 43 -8.49 1.13 34.53
N ASN A 44 -9.66 0.57 34.34
CA ASN A 44 -9.93 -0.21 33.14
C ASN A 44 -9.88 0.76 31.97
N GLY A 45 -8.80 0.67 31.16
CA GLY A 45 -8.78 1.15 29.82
C GLY A 45 -9.94 0.45 29.08
N ALA A 46 -10.95 1.21 28.73
CA ALA A 46 -11.98 0.73 27.84
C ALA A 46 -11.35 0.57 26.46
N ASN A 47 -10.84 -0.63 26.18
CA ASN A 47 -10.73 -1.12 24.83
C ASN A 47 -12.16 -1.20 24.32
N GLY A 48 -12.50 -0.31 23.42
CA GLY A 48 -13.73 -0.38 22.68
C GLY A 48 -13.61 -1.51 21.63
N ASP A 49 -13.70 -2.76 22.11
CA ASP A 49 -14.01 -3.89 21.26
C ASP A 49 -15.47 -3.70 20.78
N ALA A 50 -15.63 -3.03 19.67
CA ALA A 50 -16.81 -3.20 18.86
C ALA A 50 -16.66 -4.54 18.11
N ASP A 51 -16.67 -5.62 18.87
CA ASP A 51 -16.95 -6.94 18.33
C ASP A 51 -18.40 -6.94 17.82
N SER A 52 -18.59 -6.49 16.58
CA SER A 52 -19.77 -6.85 15.82
C SER A 52 -19.58 -8.33 15.42
N GLY A 53 -20.07 -9.23 16.28
CA GLY A 53 -19.93 -10.68 16.14
C GLY A 53 -20.57 -11.31 14.89
N ALA A 54 -20.48 -10.67 13.76
CA ALA A 54 -20.69 -11.23 12.46
C ALA A 54 -19.37 -11.92 12.05
N LEU A 55 -19.36 -13.26 12.13
CA LEU A 55 -18.26 -14.04 11.58
C LEU A 55 -18.03 -13.59 10.14
N ALA A 56 -16.82 -13.11 9.83
CA ALA A 56 -16.44 -12.72 8.49
C ALA A 56 -16.73 -13.91 7.55
N GLN A 57 -17.51 -13.64 6.50
CA GLN A 57 -17.82 -14.65 5.49
C GLN A 57 -16.89 -14.39 4.29
N PRO A 58 -16.42 -15.44 3.58
CA PRO A 58 -15.64 -15.26 2.37
C PRO A 58 -16.38 -14.39 1.35
N GLY A 59 -15.65 -13.46 0.70
CA GLY A 59 -16.19 -12.57 -0.31
C GLY A 59 -17.06 -11.43 0.26
N THR A 60 -16.74 -10.93 1.45
CA THR A 60 -17.48 -9.83 2.08
C THR A 60 -16.73 -8.51 2.04
N LEU A 61 -15.40 -8.51 2.09
CA LEU A 61 -14.62 -7.26 2.01
C LEU A 61 -14.89 -6.53 0.70
N THR A 62 -14.87 -5.21 0.80
CA THR A 62 -15.08 -4.32 -0.36
C THR A 62 -13.84 -3.50 -0.62
N ALA A 63 -13.55 -3.25 -1.89
CA ALA A 63 -12.39 -2.51 -2.33
C ALA A 63 -12.69 -1.62 -3.52
N GLY A 64 -12.04 -0.45 -3.52
CA GLY A 64 -11.88 0.37 -4.71
C GLY A 64 -10.52 0.13 -5.33
N ALA A 65 -10.34 0.63 -6.56
CA ALA A 65 -9.07 0.57 -7.24
C ALA A 65 -8.84 1.80 -8.12
N TRP A 66 -7.56 2.13 -8.32
CA TRP A 66 -7.13 3.27 -9.11
C TRP A 66 -5.88 2.93 -9.92
N ASP A 67 -5.80 3.44 -11.15
CA ASP A 67 -4.68 3.21 -12.05
C ASP A 67 -3.91 4.52 -12.34
N ASP A 68 -2.85 4.74 -11.59
CA ASP A 68 -1.97 5.90 -11.79
C ASP A 68 -1.17 5.83 -13.09
N ASN A 69 -1.01 4.65 -13.67
CA ASN A 69 -0.33 4.49 -14.96
C ASN A 69 -1.18 5.03 -16.11
N ARG A 70 -2.50 4.84 -16.05
CA ARG A 70 -3.44 5.41 -17.03
C ARG A 70 -3.74 6.88 -16.78
N ASN A 71 -3.58 7.34 -15.54
CA ASN A 71 -3.88 8.70 -15.09
C ASN A 71 -2.62 9.43 -14.58
N TYR A 72 -1.52 9.29 -15.29
CA TYR A 72 -0.21 9.75 -14.83
C TYR A 72 -0.14 11.25 -14.55
N ASP A 73 -0.80 12.08 -15.35
CA ASP A 73 -0.83 13.53 -15.10
C ASP A 73 -1.51 13.87 -13.77
N VAL A 74 -2.57 13.10 -13.41
CA VAL A 74 -3.24 13.24 -12.11
C VAL A 74 -2.33 12.77 -10.98
N PHE A 75 -1.58 11.69 -11.19
CA PHE A 75 -0.61 11.19 -10.22
C PHE A 75 0.53 12.18 -9.98
N THR A 76 1.10 12.77 -11.01
CA THR A 76 2.17 13.79 -10.85
C THR A 76 1.66 15.04 -10.17
N ASP A 77 0.45 15.49 -10.46
CA ASP A 77 -0.20 16.60 -9.77
C ASP A 77 -0.42 16.27 -8.28
N TYR A 78 -0.90 15.07 -7.98
CA TYR A 78 -1.05 14.57 -6.61
C TYR A 78 0.29 14.58 -5.85
N LEU A 79 1.34 13.99 -6.42
CA LEU A 79 2.66 13.98 -5.79
C LEU A 79 3.19 15.39 -5.54
N SER A 80 2.96 16.33 -6.46
CA SER A 80 3.44 17.70 -6.32
C SER A 80 2.80 18.44 -5.14
N LYS A 81 1.59 18.05 -4.74
CA LYS A 81 0.81 18.68 -3.68
C LYS A 81 1.01 18.04 -2.31
N HIS A 82 1.25 16.73 -2.28
CA HIS A 82 1.19 15.93 -1.06
C HIS A 82 2.54 15.37 -0.62
N VAL A 83 3.58 15.45 -1.46
CA VAL A 83 4.89 14.85 -1.17
C VAL A 83 5.98 15.90 -1.18
N PRO A 84 6.53 16.30 -0.01
CA PRO A 84 7.66 17.23 0.04
C PRO A 84 8.93 16.64 -0.56
N GLN A 85 9.08 15.32 -0.56
CA GLN A 85 10.22 14.63 -1.18
C GLN A 85 9.71 13.42 -1.96
N LYS A 86 10.09 13.35 -3.24
CA LYS A 86 9.80 12.16 -4.07
C LYS A 86 10.50 10.92 -3.49
N ILE A 87 9.86 9.78 -3.61
CA ILE A 87 10.50 8.48 -3.40
C ILE A 87 11.56 8.33 -4.50
N PRO A 88 12.84 8.08 -4.16
CA PRO A 88 13.95 8.16 -5.11
C PRO A 88 14.13 6.86 -5.90
N PHE A 89 13.13 6.47 -6.68
CA PHE A 89 13.27 5.33 -7.58
C PHE A 89 14.41 5.55 -8.57
N ALA A 90 15.24 4.53 -8.77
CA ALA A 90 16.29 4.55 -9.77
C ALA A 90 15.71 4.61 -11.19
N HIS A 91 14.45 4.18 -11.33
CA HIS A 91 13.74 4.12 -12.59
C HIS A 91 12.43 4.91 -12.49
N ASP A 92 12.38 6.02 -13.24
CA ASP A 92 11.14 6.75 -13.49
C ASP A 92 10.59 6.28 -14.84
N PRO A 93 9.51 5.48 -14.84
CA PRO A 93 8.99 4.86 -16.06
C PRO A 93 8.57 5.86 -17.14
N GLN A 94 8.37 7.12 -16.78
CA GLN A 94 7.95 8.15 -17.72
C GLN A 94 9.10 8.92 -18.35
N THR A 95 10.33 8.66 -17.93
CA THR A 95 11.49 9.32 -18.55
C THR A 95 11.87 8.71 -19.88
N THR A 96 11.38 7.51 -20.21
CA THR A 96 11.66 6.85 -21.47
C THR A 96 10.37 6.43 -22.19
N ALA A 97 10.38 6.54 -23.54
CA ALA A 97 9.25 6.10 -24.35
C ALA A 97 8.97 4.58 -24.22
N GLU A 98 9.97 3.79 -23.87
CA GLU A 98 9.87 2.35 -23.66
C GLU A 98 9.11 2.05 -22.36
N ASP A 99 9.39 2.79 -21.30
CA ASP A 99 8.67 2.66 -20.04
C ASP A 99 7.23 3.15 -20.15
N ALA A 100 6.98 4.23 -20.86
CA ALA A 100 5.64 4.71 -21.17
C ALA A 100 4.80 3.66 -21.93
N ALA A 101 5.42 2.90 -22.83
CA ALA A 101 4.74 1.81 -23.56
C ALA A 101 4.40 0.61 -22.65
N HIS A 102 5.18 0.36 -21.58
CA HIS A 102 4.89 -0.68 -20.58
C HIS A 102 3.75 -0.28 -19.62
N LEU A 103 3.61 1.00 -19.36
CA LEU A 103 2.64 1.52 -18.40
C LEU A 103 1.29 1.85 -19.03
N LEU A 104 1.32 2.34 -20.25
CA LEU A 104 0.09 2.53 -21.00
C LEU A 104 -0.46 1.15 -21.35
N PHE A 105 -1.69 0.88 -20.98
CA PHE A 105 -2.50 -0.21 -21.56
C PHE A 105 -2.79 0.11 -23.02
N ALA A 106 -1.78 0.41 -23.80
CA ALA A 106 -1.85 0.48 -25.23
C ALA A 106 -1.75 -0.96 -25.75
N GLY A 107 -2.83 -1.69 -25.62
CA GLY A 107 -3.25 -2.73 -26.55
C GLY A 107 -2.46 -4.04 -26.65
N ASP A 108 -1.21 -4.12 -26.25
CA ASP A 108 -0.34 -5.22 -26.66
C ASP A 108 0.48 -5.87 -25.54
N ARG A 109 -0.07 -5.99 -24.34
CA ARG A 109 0.52 -6.96 -23.40
C ARG A 109 0.21 -8.36 -23.93
N THR A 110 1.25 -9.14 -24.16
CA THR A 110 1.11 -10.54 -24.55
C THR A 110 0.39 -11.31 -23.45
N ALA A 111 -0.61 -12.08 -23.78
CA ALA A 111 -1.28 -12.97 -22.85
C ALA A 111 -0.26 -13.88 -22.15
N LYS A 112 -0.45 -14.10 -20.85
CA LYS A 112 0.41 -14.93 -20.02
C LYS A 112 -0.15 -16.35 -19.92
N ALA A 113 0.74 -17.32 -19.85
CA ALA A 113 0.38 -18.73 -19.72
C ALA A 113 0.40 -19.22 -18.27
N LEU A 114 1.24 -18.62 -17.44
CA LEU A 114 1.49 -19.03 -16.07
C LEU A 114 1.27 -17.88 -15.10
N LEU A 115 0.93 -18.19 -13.84
CA LEU A 115 0.59 -17.21 -12.83
C LEU A 115 1.32 -17.47 -11.52
N ASP A 116 2.11 -16.51 -11.05
CA ASP A 116 2.69 -16.46 -9.71
C ASP A 116 2.10 -15.27 -8.95
N VAL A 117 1.53 -15.53 -7.79
CA VAL A 117 0.94 -14.52 -6.91
C VAL A 117 1.60 -14.60 -5.54
N ALA A 118 2.14 -13.49 -5.07
CA ALA A 118 2.62 -13.35 -3.70
C ALA A 118 1.74 -12.36 -2.94
N ILE A 119 1.53 -12.62 -1.66
CA ILE A 119 0.94 -11.68 -0.72
C ILE A 119 2.08 -11.16 0.15
N VAL A 120 2.24 -9.83 0.23
CA VAL A 120 3.13 -9.15 1.17
C VAL A 120 2.23 -8.49 2.19
N ILE A 121 2.32 -8.88 3.44
CA ILE A 121 1.40 -8.40 4.48
C ILE A 121 2.15 -7.84 5.67
N ASP A 122 1.75 -6.66 6.08
CA ASP A 122 2.08 -6.10 7.36
C ASP A 122 1.45 -6.93 8.47
N THR A 123 2.21 -7.20 9.51
CA THR A 123 1.75 -7.99 10.66
C THR A 123 2.06 -7.28 11.98
N THR A 124 2.21 -5.96 11.95
CA THR A 124 2.30 -5.13 13.15
C THR A 124 0.96 -5.02 13.88
N GLY A 125 0.94 -4.37 15.02
CA GLY A 125 -0.17 -4.43 15.96
C GLY A 125 -1.50 -3.92 15.40
N SER A 126 -1.46 -2.91 14.52
CA SER A 126 -2.62 -2.29 13.89
C SER A 126 -3.39 -3.22 12.93
N MET A 127 -2.71 -4.22 12.35
CA MET A 127 -3.24 -5.10 11.31
C MET A 127 -4.05 -6.30 11.83
N GLY A 128 -4.54 -6.28 13.07
CA GLY A 128 -5.16 -7.45 13.71
C GLY A 128 -6.42 -7.96 13.04
N ASP A 129 -7.31 -7.08 12.67
CA ASP A 129 -8.58 -7.38 12.00
C ASP A 129 -8.33 -7.70 10.50
N GLU A 130 -7.46 -6.98 9.80
CA GLU A 130 -7.11 -7.24 8.41
C GLU A 130 -6.54 -8.64 8.21
N ILE A 131 -5.64 -9.09 9.10
CA ILE A 131 -5.12 -10.46 9.05
C ILE A 131 -6.24 -11.47 9.21
N SER A 132 -7.18 -11.23 10.11
CA SER A 132 -8.33 -12.11 10.35
C SER A 132 -9.25 -12.19 9.13
N TYR A 133 -9.51 -11.06 8.48
CA TYR A 133 -10.33 -10.99 7.28
C TYR A 133 -9.61 -11.57 6.07
N LEU A 134 -8.33 -11.31 5.90
CA LEU A 134 -7.57 -11.90 4.80
C LEU A 134 -7.52 -13.42 4.86
N ARG A 135 -7.45 -14.01 6.07
CA ARG A 135 -7.57 -15.46 6.25
C ARG A 135 -8.88 -16.00 5.67
N THR A 136 -9.95 -15.24 5.83
CA THR A 136 -11.27 -15.62 5.33
C THR A 136 -11.42 -15.39 3.82
N GLU A 137 -10.91 -14.24 3.34
CA GLU A 137 -11.02 -13.83 1.93
C GLU A 137 -10.09 -14.62 1.00
N PHE A 138 -8.93 -15.06 1.47
CA PHE A 138 -7.94 -15.74 0.61
C PHE A 138 -8.52 -16.94 -0.15
N GLN A 139 -9.36 -17.74 0.48
CA GLN A 139 -9.99 -18.89 -0.16
C GLN A 139 -10.93 -18.47 -1.31
N ALA A 140 -11.68 -17.38 -1.11
CA ALA A 140 -12.56 -16.84 -2.15
C ALA A 140 -11.73 -16.33 -3.33
N ILE A 141 -10.67 -15.57 -3.05
CA ILE A 141 -9.74 -15.04 -4.06
C ILE A 141 -9.09 -16.19 -4.85
N ALA A 142 -8.48 -17.16 -4.17
CA ALA A 142 -7.81 -18.28 -4.80
C ALA A 142 -8.79 -19.12 -5.67
N SER A 143 -10.01 -19.31 -5.19
CA SER A 143 -11.06 -20.01 -5.92
C SER A 143 -11.51 -19.26 -7.16
N ALA A 144 -11.73 -17.94 -7.05
CA ALA A 144 -12.12 -17.09 -8.18
C ALA A 144 -11.05 -17.06 -9.29
N VAL A 145 -9.78 -16.92 -8.91
CA VAL A 145 -8.64 -16.96 -9.83
C VAL A 145 -8.49 -18.33 -10.49
N GLY A 146 -8.55 -19.41 -9.69
CA GLY A 146 -8.41 -20.78 -10.20
C GLY A 146 -9.54 -21.17 -11.15
N ALA A 147 -10.78 -20.75 -10.86
CA ALA A 147 -11.92 -20.99 -11.73
C ALA A 147 -11.81 -20.25 -13.07
N ARG A 148 -11.27 -19.03 -13.05
CA ARG A 148 -11.13 -18.19 -14.24
C ARG A 148 -9.98 -18.62 -15.14
N PHE A 149 -8.87 -19.09 -14.56
CA PHE A 149 -7.64 -19.46 -15.26
C PHE A 149 -7.16 -20.87 -14.89
N PRO A 150 -7.95 -21.92 -15.16
CA PRO A 150 -7.60 -23.27 -14.74
C PRO A 150 -6.30 -23.81 -15.39
N GLY A 151 -5.92 -23.26 -16.55
CA GLY A 151 -4.69 -23.61 -17.27
C GLY A 151 -3.44 -22.86 -16.81
N ALA A 152 -3.59 -21.77 -16.03
CA ALA A 152 -2.48 -20.90 -15.66
C ALA A 152 -1.55 -21.46 -14.57
N GLN A 153 -1.89 -22.62 -13.99
CA GLN A 153 -1.13 -23.25 -12.90
C GLN A 153 -0.74 -22.25 -11.81
N PRO A 154 -1.70 -21.60 -11.14
CA PRO A 154 -1.40 -20.58 -10.15
C PRO A 154 -0.48 -21.12 -9.06
N ARG A 155 0.54 -20.33 -8.67
CA ARG A 155 1.32 -20.57 -7.46
C ARG A 155 1.15 -19.39 -6.53
N TRP A 156 1.09 -19.69 -5.25
CA TRP A 156 0.83 -18.73 -4.19
C TRP A 156 2.02 -18.69 -3.22
N SER A 157 2.37 -17.51 -2.77
CA SER A 157 3.39 -17.27 -1.76
C SER A 157 2.90 -16.20 -0.78
N LEU A 158 3.54 -16.13 0.37
CA LEU A 158 3.24 -15.19 1.43
C LEU A 158 4.55 -14.64 1.99
N VAL A 159 4.63 -13.36 2.22
CA VAL A 159 5.69 -12.69 2.95
C VAL A 159 5.04 -11.82 4.02
N ALA A 160 5.21 -12.19 5.28
CA ALA A 160 4.84 -11.33 6.39
C ALA A 160 6.03 -10.43 6.76
N TYR A 161 5.76 -9.18 7.13
CA TYR A 161 6.81 -8.30 7.67
C TYR A 161 6.32 -7.54 8.90
N LYS A 162 7.26 -7.00 9.65
CA LYS A 162 7.06 -6.15 10.82
C LYS A 162 8.10 -5.03 10.81
N ASP A 163 8.15 -4.29 11.91
CA ASP A 163 9.10 -3.19 12.02
C ASP A 163 10.44 -3.60 12.66
N VAL A 164 11.39 -2.65 12.62
CA VAL A 164 12.72 -2.79 13.22
C VAL A 164 12.60 -2.95 14.72
N GLY A 165 13.12 -4.06 15.22
CA GLY A 165 13.11 -4.37 16.66
C GLY A 165 12.03 -5.36 17.07
N ASP A 166 11.13 -5.71 16.18
CA ASP A 166 10.10 -6.73 16.38
C ASP A 166 10.65 -8.17 16.32
N GLU A 167 9.77 -9.14 16.51
CA GLU A 167 10.09 -10.57 16.52
C GLU A 167 10.82 -11.00 15.22
N TYR A 168 10.46 -10.41 14.10
CA TYR A 168 11.09 -10.61 12.79
C TYR A 168 10.91 -9.37 11.92
N LEU A 169 11.85 -9.14 11.01
CA LEU A 169 11.72 -8.11 9.96
C LEU A 169 10.88 -8.61 8.78
N ALA A 170 11.17 -9.82 8.31
CA ALA A 170 10.38 -10.48 7.26
C ALA A 170 10.36 -11.99 7.47
N LYS A 171 9.22 -12.61 7.12
CA LYS A 171 8.98 -14.06 7.22
C LYS A 171 8.38 -14.55 5.90
N PRO A 172 9.24 -14.99 4.95
CA PRO A 172 8.78 -15.50 3.67
C PRO A 172 8.32 -16.96 3.76
N PHE A 173 7.29 -17.29 2.97
CA PHE A 173 6.83 -18.65 2.71
C PHE A 173 6.97 -18.95 1.23
N ALA A 174 7.54 -20.09 0.89
CA ALA A 174 7.83 -20.46 -0.50
C ALA A 174 6.56 -20.56 -1.35
N PHE A 175 6.71 -20.43 -2.66
CA PHE A 175 5.62 -20.66 -3.62
C PHE A 175 5.11 -22.11 -3.54
N THR A 176 3.79 -22.24 -3.48
CA THR A 176 3.07 -23.52 -3.54
C THR A 176 1.97 -23.48 -4.60
N ALA A 177 1.71 -24.60 -5.24
CA ALA A 177 0.56 -24.76 -6.14
C ALA A 177 -0.76 -25.08 -5.38
N ASN A 178 -0.66 -25.40 -4.08
CA ASN A 178 -1.80 -25.74 -3.25
C ASN A 178 -2.21 -24.51 -2.40
N PRO A 179 -3.33 -23.84 -2.68
CA PRO A 179 -3.78 -22.68 -1.90
C PRO A 179 -3.94 -22.98 -0.40
N ALA A 180 -4.23 -24.24 -0.03
CA ALA A 180 -4.39 -24.62 1.37
C ALA A 180 -3.09 -24.45 2.19
N ASP A 181 -1.92 -24.58 1.57
CA ASP A 181 -0.64 -24.35 2.25
C ASP A 181 -0.47 -22.87 2.58
N THR A 182 -0.83 -21.97 1.65
CA THR A 182 -0.80 -20.51 1.89
C THR A 182 -1.85 -20.12 2.93
N GLN A 183 -3.02 -20.73 2.88
CA GLN A 183 -4.04 -20.56 3.92
C GLN A 183 -3.55 -20.99 5.31
N ALA A 184 -2.85 -22.10 5.39
CA ALA A 184 -2.24 -22.56 6.64
C ALA A 184 -1.15 -21.60 7.12
N ALA A 185 -0.32 -21.07 6.21
CA ALA A 185 0.69 -20.08 6.52
C ALA A 185 0.05 -18.79 7.07
N LEU A 186 -1.00 -18.26 6.42
CA LEU A 186 -1.79 -17.13 6.92
C LEU A 186 -2.34 -17.40 8.31
N GLY A 187 -2.77 -18.64 8.58
CA GLY A 187 -3.25 -19.09 9.89
C GLY A 187 -2.21 -18.98 11.01
N THR A 188 -0.91 -18.98 10.69
CA THR A 188 0.19 -18.85 11.67
C THR A 188 0.57 -17.42 11.99
N LEU A 189 0.07 -16.44 11.26
CA LEU A 189 0.40 -15.04 11.49
C LEU A 189 -0.42 -14.49 12.67
N SER A 190 0.13 -13.54 13.38
CA SER A 190 -0.57 -12.77 14.39
C SER A 190 -0.09 -11.33 14.34
N ALA A 191 -1.01 -10.40 14.50
CA ALA A 191 -0.65 -9.00 14.68
C ALA A 191 0.08 -8.80 16.00
N GLY A 192 1.05 -7.92 16.00
CA GLY A 192 1.80 -7.54 17.21
C GLY A 192 3.14 -6.92 16.86
N GLY A 193 3.70 -6.14 17.76
CA GLY A 193 4.86 -5.30 17.49
C GLY A 193 4.42 -3.96 16.90
N GLY A 194 5.35 -3.30 16.18
CA GLY A 194 5.25 -1.89 15.88
C GLY A 194 5.50 -1.04 17.12
N GLY A 195 5.97 0.16 16.99
CA GLY A 195 6.26 1.05 18.14
C GLY A 195 5.85 2.48 17.83
N ASP A 196 5.84 2.81 16.59
CA ASP A 196 5.41 4.05 15.96
C ASP A 196 4.48 3.72 14.79
N TYR A 197 4.23 4.71 13.93
CA TYR A 197 3.29 4.53 12.84
C TYR A 197 3.95 3.95 11.60
N GLU A 198 5.19 4.39 11.33
CA GLU A 198 5.95 3.89 10.18
C GLU A 198 6.47 2.47 10.45
N GLU A 199 6.53 1.68 9.42
CA GLU A 199 6.92 0.27 9.48
C GLU A 199 8.05 -0.04 8.48
N SER A 200 8.41 -1.31 8.32
CA SER A 200 9.53 -1.72 7.44
C SER A 200 9.11 -2.52 6.20
N PRO A 201 8.25 -1.99 5.31
CA PRO A 201 7.83 -2.70 4.09
C PRO A 201 9.00 -3.05 3.17
N GLU A 202 10.09 -2.28 3.18
CA GLU A 202 11.29 -2.58 2.38
C GLU A 202 11.88 -3.95 2.71
N GLU A 203 11.77 -4.42 3.96
CA GLU A 203 12.24 -5.74 4.35
C GLU A 203 11.31 -6.83 3.80
N GLY A 204 10.00 -6.57 3.79
CA GLY A 204 9.02 -7.42 3.12
C GLY A 204 9.32 -7.56 1.62
N PHE A 205 9.58 -6.45 0.93
CA PHE A 205 9.92 -6.47 -0.50
C PHE A 205 11.28 -7.07 -0.80
N LYS A 206 12.30 -6.89 0.05
CA LYS A 206 13.58 -7.60 -0.08
C LYS A 206 13.39 -9.12 -0.01
N ALA A 207 12.57 -9.59 0.93
CA ALA A 207 12.25 -11.00 1.05
C ALA A 207 11.41 -11.50 -0.15
N LEU A 208 10.45 -10.71 -0.63
CA LEU A 208 9.67 -10.98 -1.85
C LEU A 208 10.58 -11.20 -3.06
N ASN A 209 11.57 -10.34 -3.23
CA ASN A 209 12.51 -10.38 -4.36
C ASN A 209 13.43 -11.62 -4.33
N GLN A 210 13.59 -12.26 -3.17
CA GLN A 210 14.36 -13.50 -3.02
C GLN A 210 13.54 -14.77 -3.24
N LEU A 211 12.21 -14.66 -3.38
CA LEU A 211 11.37 -15.81 -3.69
C LEU A 211 11.73 -16.44 -5.04
N GLN A 212 11.43 -17.73 -5.18
CA GLN A 212 11.69 -18.48 -6.41
C GLN A 212 10.59 -18.26 -7.45
N TRP A 213 10.54 -17.04 -7.98
CA TRP A 213 9.64 -16.67 -9.08
C TRP A 213 9.95 -17.51 -10.32
N ARG A 214 8.92 -17.94 -11.06
CA ARG A 214 9.14 -18.56 -12.37
C ARG A 214 9.77 -17.55 -13.33
N SER A 215 10.73 -18.02 -14.14
CA SER A 215 11.30 -17.22 -15.22
C SER A 215 10.47 -17.37 -16.49
N GLY A 216 10.57 -16.37 -17.39
CA GLY A 216 9.90 -16.37 -18.68
C GLY A 216 8.96 -15.20 -18.85
N ALA A 217 8.82 -14.74 -20.10
CA ALA A 217 7.95 -13.64 -20.46
C ALA A 217 6.45 -14.03 -20.44
N ASP A 218 6.16 -15.31 -20.39
CA ASP A 218 4.82 -15.89 -20.34
C ASP A 218 4.28 -16.08 -18.91
N VAL A 219 5.02 -15.65 -17.88
CA VAL A 219 4.61 -15.69 -16.48
C VAL A 219 4.07 -14.33 -16.06
N ALA A 220 2.83 -14.27 -15.59
CA ALA A 220 2.33 -13.13 -14.83
C ALA A 220 2.83 -13.25 -13.38
N LYS A 221 3.43 -12.19 -12.87
CA LYS A 221 3.98 -12.12 -11.51
C LYS A 221 3.37 -10.95 -10.79
N LEU A 222 2.54 -11.24 -9.81
CA LEU A 222 1.80 -10.22 -9.04
C LEU A 222 2.17 -10.31 -7.57
N ALA A 223 2.36 -9.15 -6.95
CA ALA A 223 2.51 -9.01 -5.51
C ALA A 223 1.41 -8.12 -4.96
N PHE A 224 0.50 -8.67 -4.15
CA PHE A 224 -0.48 -7.89 -3.41
C PHE A 224 0.13 -7.48 -2.08
N TRP A 225 0.29 -6.16 -1.87
CA TRP A 225 0.87 -5.60 -0.66
C TRP A 225 -0.22 -5.00 0.23
N ILE A 226 -0.48 -5.60 1.38
CA ILE A 226 -1.54 -5.22 2.33
C ILE A 226 -0.90 -4.59 3.55
N ALA A 227 -1.20 -3.32 3.82
CA ALA A 227 -0.64 -2.55 4.92
C ALA A 227 -1.49 -1.31 5.22
N ASP A 228 -1.28 -0.74 6.40
CA ASP A 228 -1.87 0.51 6.87
C ASP A 228 -0.84 1.63 7.11
N ALA A 229 0.45 1.32 7.02
CA ALA A 229 1.55 2.25 7.32
C ALA A 229 2.61 2.33 6.22
N PRO A 230 3.31 3.48 6.08
CA PRO A 230 4.38 3.66 5.10
C PRO A 230 5.73 3.17 5.66
N GLN A 231 6.77 3.25 4.86
CA GLN A 231 8.14 3.09 5.32
C GLN A 231 8.60 4.30 6.17
N HIS A 232 9.51 4.06 7.10
CA HIS A 232 10.20 5.14 7.80
C HIS A 232 10.85 6.15 6.84
N PRO A 233 10.82 7.46 7.13
CA PRO A 233 11.45 8.48 6.27
C PRO A 233 12.94 8.22 6.00
N TRP A 234 13.68 7.70 6.98
CA TRP A 234 15.10 7.36 6.85
C TRP A 234 15.35 6.05 6.09
N ARG A 235 14.30 5.27 5.77
CA ARG A 235 14.32 4.05 4.95
C ARG A 235 13.82 4.25 3.52
N THR A 236 13.45 5.47 3.16
CA THR A 236 12.85 5.77 1.84
C THR A 236 13.71 5.28 0.66
N GLN A 237 15.05 5.39 0.75
CA GLN A 237 15.93 4.86 -0.29
C GLN A 237 15.89 3.32 -0.32
N ALA A 238 15.93 2.68 0.84
CA ALA A 238 15.88 1.21 0.91
C ALA A 238 14.54 0.66 0.39
N PHE A 239 13.44 1.38 0.63
CA PHE A 239 12.13 1.07 0.05
C PHE A 239 12.15 1.22 -1.46
N ALA A 240 12.66 2.33 -1.99
CA ALA A 240 12.80 2.53 -3.43
C ALA A 240 13.61 1.43 -4.10
N ASP A 241 14.77 1.09 -3.53
CA ASP A 241 15.65 0.02 -4.05
C ASP A 241 14.95 -1.34 -4.06
N ALA A 242 14.15 -1.63 -3.02
CA ALA A 242 13.42 -2.90 -2.92
C ALA A 242 12.29 -2.99 -3.96
N ILE A 243 11.56 -1.90 -4.19
CA ILE A 243 10.51 -1.81 -5.23
C ILE A 243 11.13 -1.89 -6.64
N ASP A 244 12.25 -1.18 -6.88
CA ASP A 244 12.99 -1.28 -8.15
C ASP A 244 13.49 -2.71 -8.40
N GLY A 245 13.86 -3.43 -7.33
CA GLY A 245 14.17 -4.86 -7.39
C GLY A 245 12.99 -5.71 -7.86
N SER A 246 11.78 -5.44 -7.34
CA SER A 246 10.55 -6.10 -7.78
C SER A 246 10.26 -5.83 -9.26
N ARG A 247 10.40 -4.57 -9.67
CA ARG A 247 10.27 -4.16 -11.07
C ARG A 247 11.25 -4.89 -11.99
N ALA A 248 12.51 -4.99 -11.59
CA ALA A 248 13.56 -5.69 -12.36
C ALA A 248 13.27 -7.19 -12.54
N LEU A 249 12.53 -7.81 -11.62
CA LEU A 249 12.04 -9.19 -11.71
C LEU A 249 10.77 -9.31 -12.56
N GLY A 250 10.21 -8.19 -13.01
CA GLY A 250 8.91 -8.15 -13.70
C GLY A 250 7.74 -8.48 -12.77
N VAL A 251 7.87 -8.18 -11.48
CA VAL A 251 6.80 -8.30 -10.49
C VAL A 251 6.01 -6.99 -10.46
N HIS A 252 4.74 -7.05 -10.74
CA HIS A 252 3.82 -5.92 -10.61
C HIS A 252 3.26 -5.88 -9.19
N VAL A 253 3.41 -4.74 -8.52
CA VAL A 253 2.95 -4.54 -7.15
C VAL A 253 1.55 -3.94 -7.16
N TYR A 254 0.65 -4.58 -6.43
CA TYR A 254 -0.74 -4.17 -6.22
C TYR A 254 -0.95 -3.90 -4.73
N PRO A 255 -0.68 -2.67 -4.26
CA PRO A 255 -0.96 -2.33 -2.89
C PRO A 255 -2.45 -2.38 -2.61
N ILE A 256 -2.80 -2.79 -1.39
CA ILE A 256 -4.15 -2.77 -0.84
C ILE A 256 -4.07 -2.01 0.49
N ALA A 257 -4.48 -0.75 0.48
CA ALA A 257 -4.49 0.05 1.70
C ALA A 257 -5.55 -0.47 2.66
N ALA A 258 -5.14 -0.72 3.89
CA ALA A 258 -5.96 -1.21 5.00
C ALA A 258 -6.49 -0.05 5.85
N SER A 259 -7.25 -0.38 6.91
CA SER A 259 -7.74 0.61 7.87
C SER A 259 -6.58 1.31 8.58
N GLY A 260 -6.68 2.62 8.77
CA GLY A 260 -5.60 3.42 9.37
C GLY A 260 -4.59 4.01 8.40
N ALA A 261 -4.61 3.61 7.12
CA ALA A 261 -3.71 4.17 6.11
C ALA A 261 -3.88 5.69 5.99
N ASP A 262 -2.78 6.43 6.11
CA ASP A 262 -2.74 7.87 5.96
C ASP A 262 -2.34 8.31 4.54
N GLU A 263 -2.07 9.60 4.37
CA GLU A 263 -1.66 10.17 3.09
C GLU A 263 -0.25 9.71 2.67
N GLN A 264 0.67 9.51 3.63
CA GLN A 264 2.02 9.03 3.33
C GLN A 264 2.01 7.57 2.88
N THR A 265 1.15 6.76 3.51
CA THR A 265 0.89 5.38 3.10
C THR A 265 0.34 5.35 1.67
N GLU A 266 -0.68 6.18 1.37
CA GLU A 266 -1.23 6.30 0.01
C GLU A 266 -0.15 6.66 -1.02
N VAL A 267 0.71 7.66 -0.70
CA VAL A 267 1.83 8.06 -1.57
C VAL A 267 2.77 6.89 -1.84
N SER A 268 3.21 6.19 -0.79
CA SER A 268 4.15 5.08 -0.90
C SER A 268 3.56 3.94 -1.73
N MET A 269 2.30 3.60 -1.48
CA MET A 269 1.57 2.55 -2.18
C MET A 269 1.33 2.89 -3.65
N ARG A 270 0.81 4.07 -3.94
CA ARG A 270 0.56 4.52 -5.33
C ARG A 270 1.86 4.60 -6.11
N SER A 271 2.94 5.09 -5.50
CA SER A 271 4.25 5.16 -6.13
C SER A 271 4.82 3.77 -6.45
N ALA A 272 4.71 2.81 -5.52
CA ALA A 272 5.14 1.43 -5.75
C ALA A 272 4.33 0.76 -6.89
N ALA A 273 3.01 0.96 -6.90
CA ALA A 273 2.15 0.47 -7.96
C ALA A 273 2.53 1.07 -9.31
N GLN A 274 2.69 2.38 -9.38
CA GLN A 274 3.00 3.10 -10.59
C GLN A 274 4.34 2.66 -11.18
N VAL A 275 5.40 2.61 -10.38
CA VAL A 275 6.75 2.27 -10.86
C VAL A 275 6.90 0.81 -11.30
N THR A 276 6.11 -0.09 -10.75
CA THR A 276 6.13 -1.51 -11.12
C THR A 276 5.10 -1.90 -12.19
N GLY A 277 4.26 -0.95 -12.62
CA GLY A 277 3.19 -1.21 -13.59
C GLY A 277 1.95 -1.91 -12.99
N GLY A 278 1.84 -1.92 -11.66
CA GLY A 278 0.66 -2.39 -10.94
C GLY A 278 -0.41 -1.29 -10.79
N ARG A 279 -1.35 -1.53 -9.87
CA ARG A 279 -2.45 -0.61 -9.55
C ARG A 279 -2.68 -0.53 -8.07
N TYR A 280 -3.14 0.60 -7.62
CA TYR A 280 -3.48 0.85 -6.24
C TYR A 280 -4.90 0.36 -5.94
N LEU A 281 -5.05 -0.48 -4.91
CA LEU A 281 -6.33 -0.87 -4.34
C LEU A 281 -6.43 -0.34 -2.91
N PHE A 282 -7.64 -0.21 -2.41
CA PHE A 282 -7.91 0.23 -1.04
C PHE A 282 -9.20 -0.42 -0.55
N LEU A 283 -9.20 -0.83 0.72
CA LEU A 283 -10.41 -1.33 1.36
C LEU A 283 -11.38 -0.18 1.61
N THR A 284 -12.65 -0.50 1.76
CA THR A 284 -13.72 0.51 1.98
C THR A 284 -14.67 0.05 3.09
N ASP A 285 -15.34 1.02 3.73
CA ASP A 285 -16.30 0.75 4.81
C ASP A 285 -17.63 0.15 4.32
N ASP A 286 -17.80 -0.05 3.02
CA ASP A 286 -19.04 -0.60 2.45
C ASP A 286 -19.32 -2.04 2.89
N SER A 287 -18.29 -2.77 3.31
CA SER A 287 -18.44 -4.10 3.90
C SER A 287 -19.02 -4.08 5.32
N GLY A 288 -18.86 -2.96 6.03
CA GLY A 288 -19.14 -2.84 7.46
C GLY A 288 -18.20 -3.67 8.35
N ILE A 289 -17.02 -4.03 7.83
CA ILE A 289 -16.02 -4.89 8.48
C ILE A 289 -14.73 -4.09 8.66
N GLY A 290 -14.08 -4.23 9.82
CA GLY A 290 -12.82 -3.59 10.16
C GLY A 290 -12.98 -2.18 10.73
N GLY A 291 -11.85 -1.52 10.96
CA GLY A 291 -11.78 -0.11 11.33
C GLY A 291 -12.18 0.81 10.17
N THR A 292 -12.15 2.12 10.41
CA THR A 292 -12.47 3.10 9.36
C THR A 292 -11.40 3.12 8.29
N HIS A 293 -11.81 2.96 7.04
CA HIS A 293 -10.94 3.05 5.87
C HIS A 293 -11.00 4.45 5.27
N LYS A 294 -9.82 5.03 5.06
CA LYS A 294 -9.71 6.32 4.38
C LYS A 294 -9.89 6.14 2.88
N GLU A 295 -10.86 6.82 2.31
CA GLU A 295 -10.95 6.93 0.85
C GLU A 295 -9.75 7.71 0.31
N PRO A 296 -9.12 7.24 -0.76
CA PRO A 296 -7.94 7.88 -1.32
C PRO A 296 -8.26 9.21 -2.00
N LEU A 297 -7.22 10.02 -2.18
CA LEU A 297 -7.29 11.29 -2.90
C LEU A 297 -7.29 11.05 -4.42
N VAL A 298 -8.28 10.31 -4.90
CA VAL A 298 -8.50 10.04 -6.34
C VAL A 298 -9.87 10.56 -6.79
N PRO A 299 -10.00 11.02 -8.04
CA PRO A 299 -11.20 11.74 -8.45
C PRO A 299 -12.44 10.85 -8.63
N CYS A 300 -12.26 9.60 -9.00
CA CYS A 300 -13.36 8.64 -9.09
C CYS A 300 -12.88 7.20 -9.18
N PHE A 301 -13.73 6.28 -8.74
CA PHE A 301 -13.43 4.85 -8.70
C PHE A 301 -14.73 4.02 -8.64
N PHE A 302 -14.60 2.72 -8.91
CA PHE A 302 -15.64 1.74 -8.63
C PHE A 302 -15.31 1.01 -7.33
N VAL A 303 -16.32 0.75 -6.50
CA VAL A 303 -16.22 -0.16 -5.36
C VAL A 303 -16.86 -1.48 -5.74
N THR A 304 -16.12 -2.55 -5.57
CA THR A 304 -16.56 -3.92 -5.77
C THR A 304 -16.20 -4.78 -4.55
N LYS A 305 -16.56 -6.04 -4.55
CA LYS A 305 -15.98 -6.98 -3.58
C LYS A 305 -14.50 -7.17 -3.86
N LEU A 306 -13.69 -7.37 -2.79
CA LEU A 306 -12.24 -7.52 -2.89
C LEU A 306 -11.83 -8.71 -3.78
N ASP A 307 -12.51 -9.85 -3.63
CA ASP A 307 -12.26 -11.04 -4.47
C ASP A 307 -12.48 -10.74 -5.95
N ARG A 308 -13.46 -9.90 -6.29
CA ARG A 308 -13.74 -9.45 -7.66
C ARG A 308 -12.69 -8.49 -8.18
N ALA A 309 -12.27 -7.51 -7.34
CA ALA A 309 -11.19 -6.59 -7.70
C ALA A 309 -9.88 -7.33 -7.97
N VAL A 310 -9.50 -8.27 -7.11
CA VAL A 310 -8.29 -9.09 -7.28
C VAL A 310 -8.40 -10.00 -8.51
N ALA A 311 -9.52 -10.71 -8.70
CA ALA A 311 -9.71 -11.58 -9.86
C ALA A 311 -9.67 -10.80 -11.18
N ARG A 312 -10.23 -9.58 -11.21
CA ARG A 312 -10.17 -8.68 -12.37
C ARG A 312 -8.74 -8.22 -12.65
N THR A 313 -8.01 -7.83 -11.60
CA THR A 313 -6.58 -7.46 -11.70
C THR A 313 -5.75 -8.60 -12.30
N VAL A 314 -5.93 -9.82 -11.78
CA VAL A 314 -5.28 -11.02 -12.34
C VAL A 314 -5.69 -11.26 -13.79
N ALA A 315 -6.95 -11.04 -14.13
CA ALA A 315 -7.44 -11.22 -15.50
C ALA A 315 -6.75 -10.27 -16.48
N ILE A 316 -6.60 -9.01 -16.11
CA ILE A 316 -5.90 -8.01 -16.91
C ILE A 316 -4.43 -8.41 -17.12
N GLU A 317 -3.76 -8.88 -16.08
CA GLU A 317 -2.37 -9.35 -16.18
C GLU A 317 -2.23 -10.61 -17.05
N MET A 318 -3.17 -11.55 -16.94
CA MET A 318 -3.15 -12.79 -17.70
C MET A 318 -3.48 -12.59 -19.19
N THR A 319 -4.43 -11.71 -19.49
CA THR A 319 -4.90 -11.50 -20.87
C THR A 319 -4.18 -10.37 -21.61
N GLY A 320 -3.54 -9.45 -20.87
CA GLY A 320 -3.00 -8.21 -21.42
C GLY A 320 -4.08 -7.21 -21.86
N THR A 321 -5.35 -7.48 -21.58
CA THR A 321 -6.47 -6.65 -22.00
C THR A 321 -7.15 -6.03 -20.78
N TYR A 322 -7.38 -4.73 -20.82
CA TYR A 322 -8.14 -4.03 -19.80
C TYR A 322 -9.59 -4.56 -19.75
N GLU A 323 -10.09 -4.75 -18.55
CA GLU A 323 -11.42 -5.23 -18.27
C GLU A 323 -12.10 -4.31 -17.27
N GLU A 324 -13.25 -3.77 -17.62
CA GLU A 324 -14.10 -3.02 -16.69
C GLU A 324 -14.78 -3.98 -15.69
N PRO A 325 -15.10 -3.52 -14.44
CA PRO A 325 -15.90 -4.33 -13.55
C PRO A 325 -17.28 -4.57 -14.17
N ALA A 326 -17.80 -5.79 -14.02
CA ALA A 326 -19.15 -6.07 -14.46
C ALA A 326 -20.14 -5.17 -13.71
N PRO A 327 -21.14 -4.57 -14.38
CA PRO A 327 -22.11 -3.68 -13.73
C PRO A 327 -22.79 -4.29 -12.48
N ALA A 328 -22.98 -5.62 -12.47
CA ALA A 328 -23.56 -6.33 -11.35
C ALA A 328 -22.62 -6.47 -10.15
N ASP A 329 -21.31 -6.30 -10.36
CA ASP A 329 -20.29 -6.38 -9.30
C ASP A 329 -20.04 -4.99 -8.67
N ILE A 330 -20.49 -3.90 -9.29
CA ILE A 330 -20.31 -2.53 -8.77
C ILE A 330 -21.30 -2.29 -7.63
N ILE A 331 -20.76 -2.08 -6.43
CA ILE A 331 -21.54 -1.77 -5.22
C ILE A 331 -21.89 -0.29 -5.20
N ARG A 332 -20.89 0.56 -5.43
CA ARG A 332 -21.05 2.01 -5.61
C ARG A 332 -19.92 2.62 -6.44
N THR A 333 -20.03 3.90 -6.70
CA THR A 333 -18.97 4.69 -7.35
C THR A 333 -18.51 5.81 -6.43
N GLY A 334 -17.21 6.11 -6.43
CA GLY A 334 -16.69 7.40 -6.04
C GLY A 334 -16.70 8.34 -7.24
N GLY A 335 -17.10 9.60 -7.05
CA GLY A 335 -17.30 10.52 -8.17
C GLY A 335 -18.50 10.15 -9.08
N ASP A 336 -18.47 10.64 -10.33
CA ASP A 336 -19.53 10.38 -11.33
C ASP A 336 -18.94 9.76 -12.62
N PRO A 337 -18.56 8.48 -12.57
CA PRO A 337 -18.00 7.80 -13.73
C PRO A 337 -19.06 7.55 -14.79
N LYS A 338 -18.74 7.87 -16.05
CA LYS A 338 -19.57 7.61 -17.23
C LYS A 338 -18.75 6.89 -18.29
N ASN A 339 -19.18 5.68 -18.66
CA ASN A 339 -18.49 4.85 -19.66
C ASN A 339 -16.98 4.67 -19.32
N GLY A 340 -16.67 4.30 -18.08
CA GLY A 340 -15.30 4.07 -17.62
C GLY A 340 -14.44 5.33 -17.48
N ARG A 341 -15.03 6.54 -17.48
CA ARG A 341 -14.32 7.82 -17.37
C ARG A 341 -15.01 8.80 -16.44
N CYS A 342 -14.22 9.65 -15.78
CA CYS A 342 -14.72 10.84 -15.08
C CYS A 342 -14.20 12.12 -15.75
N LEU A 343 -15.06 13.14 -15.78
CA LEU A 343 -14.69 14.48 -16.18
C LEU A 343 -14.42 15.30 -14.93
N LEU A 344 -13.21 15.83 -14.80
CA LEU A 344 -12.82 16.70 -13.69
C LEU A 344 -13.30 18.14 -13.91
N GLY A 345 -13.39 18.92 -12.84
CA GLY A 345 -13.83 20.31 -12.90
C GLY A 345 -12.96 21.22 -13.78
N ASN A 346 -11.72 20.85 -14.04
CA ASN A 346 -10.81 21.54 -14.95
C ASN A 346 -10.92 21.08 -16.43
N GLY A 347 -11.84 20.17 -16.75
CA GLY A 347 -12.02 19.60 -18.07
C GLY A 347 -11.15 18.40 -18.41
N THR A 348 -10.26 17.98 -17.51
CA THR A 348 -9.46 16.76 -17.68
C THR A 348 -10.35 15.53 -17.57
N GLN A 349 -10.19 14.58 -18.49
CA GLN A 349 -10.79 13.25 -18.39
C GLN A 349 -9.81 12.27 -17.76
N VAL A 350 -10.31 11.46 -16.82
CA VAL A 350 -9.57 10.38 -16.19
C VAL A 350 -10.24 9.04 -16.45
N ASP A 351 -9.44 8.01 -16.60
CA ASP A 351 -9.91 6.64 -16.75
C ASP A 351 -10.18 6.03 -15.36
N VAL A 352 -11.37 5.45 -15.21
CA VAL A 352 -11.75 4.77 -13.96
C VAL A 352 -11.33 3.31 -14.03
N PHE A 353 -10.83 2.79 -12.92
CA PHE A 353 -10.42 1.40 -12.81
C PHE A 353 -11.40 0.58 -11.95
#